data_9ffc6b3bd6db0fb54e27f1fd2bf933bf
#
_entry.id   9ffc6b3bd6db0fb54e27f1fd2bf933bf
#
_cell.length_a   1.000
_cell.length_b   1.000
_cell.length_c   1.000
_cell.angle_alpha   90.00
_cell.angle_beta   90.00
_cell.angle_gamma   90.00
#
_symmetry.space_group_name_H-M   'P 1'
#
loop_
_entity.id
_entity.type
_entity.pdbx_description
1 polymer ?
#
loop_
_entity_poly.entity_id
_entity_poly.type
_entity_poly.pdbx_seq_one_letter_code
_entity_poly.pdbx_strand_id
1 'polypeptide(L)'
;MSKKLILVGMLCLALVSLGKTVGLTKGGEVRIIELEGPINPGAAAFLTRGLEDAEKQGVELIIIRLDTPGGLVPSMRTMVKGIMNSAVPVVVYVSPKGAGAASAGVMITVSAHVAAMAPGTNIGAAHPVGAGGKDIDKDMSEKVVNDMASYGRGIAQDKGKNADWVEKAIRESVSITAEEALEKKVIDLVAGDVDELLKVLDGREVELKQGKVTLKTKDLAKTTYEPGFRDAVLRIISDPNIAYILMMIGLAGLYFELSHPGAIFPGVIGAISLILAFYSFQTLPVNYAGLLLIALAVIFFIAEIKVASYGILSLGGIVSLTLGSIMLFEDVGVSLRLMAPTIVLIGGFFVIVSTLAFRAYRAKPQSGVEGLIGEVGVVQKPIDPEGLVFVHGEYWRAVSSEKLEPGEMVTVEQVTGLVLKVRKAVKPQ
;
A
#
# COMPACT_ATOMS: atom_id res chain seq x y z
N MET A 1 6.21 18.65 40.78
CA MET A 1 5.99 17.37 40.05
C MET A 1 5.07 16.50 40.91
N SER A 2 3.85 16.31 40.47
CA SER A 2 2.74 15.79 41.26
C SER A 2 2.82 14.28 41.45
N LYS A 3 2.55 13.80 42.69
CA LYS A 3 2.47 12.37 43.09
C LYS A 3 1.60 11.51 42.15
N LYS A 4 0.71 12.14 41.36
CA LYS A 4 -0.12 11.46 40.35
C LYS A 4 0.64 10.95 39.12
N LEU A 5 1.77 11.60 38.75
CA LEU A 5 2.60 11.16 37.60
C LEU A 5 3.44 9.93 37.96
N ILE A 6 3.85 9.82 39.22
CA ILE A 6 4.62 8.65 39.71
C ILE A 6 3.70 7.41 39.81
N LEU A 7 2.43 7.59 40.17
CA LEU A 7 1.46 6.50 40.29
C LEU A 7 1.08 5.92 38.92
N VAL A 8 0.97 6.76 37.89
CA VAL A 8 0.70 6.32 36.48
C VAL A 8 1.91 5.59 35.91
N GLY A 9 3.13 6.05 36.19
CA GLY A 9 4.36 5.37 35.79
C GLY A 9 4.54 4.00 36.45
N MET A 10 4.17 3.87 37.73
CA MET A 10 4.20 2.57 38.43
C MET A 10 3.09 1.61 37.97
N LEU A 11 1.92 2.11 37.57
CA LEU A 11 0.83 1.28 37.03
C LEU A 11 1.16 0.76 35.63
N CYS A 12 1.85 1.54 34.79
CA CYS A 12 2.36 1.09 33.48
C CYS A 12 3.49 0.06 33.61
N LEU A 13 4.37 0.17 34.62
CA LEU A 13 5.42 -0.83 34.87
C LEU A 13 4.84 -2.15 35.46
N ALA A 14 3.76 -2.08 36.23
CA ALA A 14 3.12 -3.27 36.79
C ALA A 14 2.34 -4.10 35.75
N LEU A 15 1.87 -3.46 34.65
CA LEU A 15 1.18 -4.13 33.55
C LEU A 15 2.16 -4.86 32.58
N VAL A 16 3.45 -4.55 32.61
CA VAL A 16 4.47 -5.21 31.78
C VAL A 16 5.01 -6.48 32.44
N SER A 17 4.76 -6.71 33.74
CA SER A 17 5.34 -7.85 34.48
C SER A 17 4.40 -9.06 34.63
N LEU A 18 3.21 -9.08 34.01
CA LEU A 18 2.46 -10.33 33.82
C LEU A 18 2.96 -11.08 32.57
N GLY A 19 4.24 -11.32 32.50
CA GLY A 19 4.80 -12.33 31.64
C GLY A 19 4.25 -13.70 32.07
N LYS A 20 3.43 -14.33 31.24
CA LYS A 20 3.07 -15.73 31.38
C LYS A 20 4.35 -16.53 31.53
N THR A 21 4.66 -17.00 32.72
CA THR A 21 5.58 -18.11 32.94
C THR A 21 4.96 -19.33 32.28
N VAL A 22 5.33 -19.57 31.03
CA VAL A 22 5.07 -20.85 30.38
C VAL A 22 5.93 -21.87 31.14
N GLY A 23 5.27 -22.66 31.94
CA GLY A 23 5.90 -23.80 32.57
C GLY A 23 6.48 -24.73 31.50
N LEU A 24 7.76 -24.96 31.53
CA LEU A 24 8.43 -25.97 30.72
C LEU A 24 7.89 -27.34 31.14
N THR A 25 6.84 -27.80 30.48
CA THR A 25 6.46 -29.21 30.47
C THR A 25 7.46 -29.93 29.55
N LYS A 26 8.22 -30.88 30.08
CA LYS A 26 9.06 -31.82 29.34
C LYS A 26 8.22 -32.82 28.51
N GLY A 27 7.24 -32.37 27.81
CA GLY A 27 6.51 -33.11 26.79
C GLY A 27 6.83 -32.46 25.45
N GLY A 28 7.06 -33.25 24.40
CA GLY A 28 7.31 -32.68 23.07
C GLY A 28 6.19 -31.77 22.64
N GLU A 29 6.51 -30.81 21.78
CA GLU A 29 5.59 -29.76 21.30
C GLU A 29 5.49 -29.82 19.79
N VAL A 30 4.26 -29.60 19.27
CA VAL A 30 4.01 -29.31 17.86
C VAL A 30 3.74 -27.84 17.68
N ARG A 31 4.53 -27.17 16.85
CA ARG A 31 4.33 -25.77 16.49
C ARG A 31 3.48 -25.68 15.22
N ILE A 32 2.32 -25.04 15.31
CA ILE A 32 1.43 -24.76 14.17
C ILE A 32 1.70 -23.35 13.69
N ILE A 33 1.96 -23.17 12.38
CA ILE A 33 2.13 -21.86 11.73
C ILE A 33 1.00 -21.73 10.69
N GLU A 34 0.14 -20.75 10.90
CA GLU A 34 -0.97 -20.45 9.96
C GLU A 34 -0.44 -19.58 8.82
N LEU A 35 -0.55 -20.08 7.58
CA LEU A 35 -0.12 -19.38 6.37
C LEU A 35 -1.30 -19.24 5.42
N GLU A 36 -2.11 -18.22 5.63
CA GLU A 36 -3.30 -17.91 4.84
C GLU A 36 -3.09 -16.65 4.01
N GLY A 37 -3.56 -16.70 2.75
CA GLY A 37 -3.53 -15.57 1.82
C GLY A 37 -2.30 -15.55 0.90
N PRO A 38 -2.01 -14.41 0.24
CA PRO A 38 -0.97 -14.32 -0.78
C PRO A 38 0.45 -14.48 -0.22
N ILE A 39 1.31 -15.15 -0.98
CA ILE A 39 2.73 -15.35 -0.66
C ILE A 39 3.50 -14.07 -1.01
N ASN A 40 3.68 -13.22 0.00
CA ASN A 40 4.39 -11.94 -0.08
C ASN A 40 5.60 -11.92 0.87
N PRO A 41 6.44 -10.87 0.86
CA PRO A 41 7.62 -10.77 1.73
C PRO A 41 7.29 -10.82 3.23
N GLY A 42 6.14 -10.26 3.63
CA GLY A 42 5.66 -10.33 5.02
C GLY A 42 5.37 -11.75 5.47
N ALA A 43 4.67 -12.52 4.63
CA ALA A 43 4.38 -13.94 4.87
C ALA A 43 5.67 -14.77 4.90
N ALA A 44 6.62 -14.50 3.99
CA ALA A 44 7.92 -15.18 3.98
C ALA A 44 8.73 -14.89 5.25
N ALA A 45 8.79 -13.63 5.68
CA ALA A 45 9.47 -13.24 6.91
C ALA A 45 8.81 -13.83 8.17
N PHE A 46 7.47 -13.91 8.20
CA PHE A 46 6.72 -14.55 9.28
C PHE A 46 7.04 -16.05 9.39
N LEU A 47 6.98 -16.78 8.28
CA LEU A 47 7.31 -18.19 8.24
C LEU A 47 8.77 -18.43 8.67
N THR A 48 9.72 -17.65 8.14
CA THR A 48 11.15 -17.79 8.49
C THR A 48 11.36 -17.63 9.99
N ARG A 49 10.77 -16.61 10.62
CA ARG A 49 10.85 -16.43 12.08
C ARG A 49 10.16 -17.55 12.86
N GLY A 50 9.03 -18.05 12.37
CA GLY A 50 8.34 -19.19 12.98
C GLY A 50 9.18 -20.46 12.97
N LEU A 51 9.88 -20.73 11.85
CA LEU A 51 10.83 -21.84 11.74
C LEU A 51 12.02 -21.68 12.71
N GLU A 52 12.64 -20.49 12.72
CA GLU A 52 13.75 -20.19 13.63
C GLU A 52 13.36 -20.27 15.12
N ASP A 53 12.15 -19.78 15.47
CA ASP A 53 11.64 -19.85 16.82
C ASP A 53 11.40 -21.30 17.26
N ALA A 54 10.79 -22.09 16.38
CA ALA A 54 10.57 -23.52 16.61
C ALA A 54 11.89 -24.30 16.81
N GLU A 55 12.91 -24.00 15.99
CA GLU A 55 14.25 -24.58 16.15
C GLU A 55 14.90 -24.20 17.49
N LYS A 56 14.83 -22.92 17.88
CA LYS A 56 15.39 -22.43 19.15
C LYS A 56 14.70 -23.03 20.37
N GLN A 57 13.39 -23.29 20.26
CA GLN A 57 12.62 -23.88 21.35
C GLN A 57 12.71 -25.43 21.39
N GLY A 58 13.27 -26.03 20.33
CA GLY A 58 13.46 -27.49 20.26
C GLY A 58 12.14 -28.24 20.15
N VAL A 59 11.18 -27.75 19.35
CA VAL A 59 9.91 -28.43 19.13
C VAL A 59 10.12 -29.71 18.33
N GLU A 60 9.25 -30.69 18.51
CA GLU A 60 9.35 -32.01 17.85
C GLU A 60 8.91 -31.96 16.38
N LEU A 61 7.96 -31.07 16.04
CA LEU A 61 7.35 -30.98 14.73
C LEU A 61 6.83 -29.57 14.45
N ILE A 62 6.97 -29.12 13.21
CA ILE A 62 6.31 -27.92 12.71
C ILE A 62 5.24 -28.32 11.70
N ILE A 63 4.01 -27.79 11.87
CA ILE A 63 2.92 -27.95 10.91
C ILE A 63 2.61 -26.56 10.33
N ILE A 64 2.84 -26.39 9.03
CA ILE A 64 2.43 -25.21 8.29
C ILE A 64 1.05 -25.47 7.71
N ARG A 65 -0.01 -24.82 8.26
CA ARG A 65 -1.34 -24.87 7.68
C ARG A 65 -1.41 -23.87 6.55
N LEU A 66 -1.60 -24.37 5.33
CA LEU A 66 -1.49 -23.58 4.11
C LEU A 66 -2.85 -23.43 3.42
N ASP A 67 -3.22 -22.17 3.14
CA ASP A 67 -4.29 -21.80 2.22
C ASP A 67 -3.85 -20.56 1.41
N THR A 68 -3.51 -20.75 0.13
CA THR A 68 -2.93 -19.68 -0.67
C THR A 68 -3.36 -19.70 -2.14
N PRO A 69 -3.69 -18.54 -2.72
CA PRO A 69 -3.87 -18.40 -4.17
C PRO A 69 -2.52 -18.33 -4.92
N GLY A 70 -1.38 -18.30 -4.21
CA GLY A 70 -0.05 -18.08 -4.77
C GLY A 70 0.57 -16.75 -4.35
N GLY A 71 1.53 -16.27 -5.13
CA GLY A 71 2.19 -14.98 -4.88
C GLY A 71 3.59 -14.88 -5.48
N LEU A 72 4.44 -14.05 -4.88
CA LEU A 72 5.74 -13.68 -5.43
C LEU A 72 6.74 -14.82 -5.42
N VAL A 73 7.41 -15.04 -6.56
CA VAL A 73 8.47 -16.06 -6.72
C VAL A 73 9.61 -15.87 -5.72
N PRO A 74 10.17 -14.66 -5.47
CA PRO A 74 11.23 -14.48 -4.46
C PRO A 74 10.80 -14.89 -3.06
N SER A 75 9.57 -14.56 -2.65
CA SER A 75 9.01 -14.92 -1.34
C SER A 75 8.81 -16.43 -1.22
N MET A 76 8.26 -17.07 -2.24
CA MET A 76 8.12 -18.51 -2.34
C MET A 76 9.48 -19.22 -2.23
N ARG A 77 10.51 -18.77 -2.97
CA ARG A 77 11.86 -19.34 -2.89
C ARG A 77 12.48 -19.22 -1.50
N THR A 78 12.22 -18.11 -0.80
CA THR A 78 12.66 -17.91 0.60
C THR A 78 12.01 -18.94 1.52
N MET A 79 10.69 -19.12 1.41
CA MET A 79 9.94 -20.11 2.19
C MET A 79 10.41 -21.54 1.93
N VAL A 80 10.54 -21.92 0.67
CA VAL A 80 11.04 -23.24 0.24
C VAL A 80 12.41 -23.52 0.82
N LYS A 81 13.34 -22.54 0.74
CA LYS A 81 14.68 -22.68 1.35
C LYS A 81 14.60 -22.88 2.86
N GLY A 82 13.74 -22.13 3.56
CA GLY A 82 13.53 -22.29 5.00
C GLY A 82 13.03 -23.69 5.37
N ILE A 83 12.01 -24.17 4.67
CA ILE A 83 11.43 -25.50 4.89
C ILE A 83 12.44 -26.61 4.63
N MET A 84 13.10 -26.61 3.46
CA MET A 84 14.07 -27.65 3.09
C MET A 84 15.30 -27.71 4.00
N ASN A 85 15.68 -26.57 4.61
CA ASN A 85 16.85 -26.49 5.47
C ASN A 85 16.53 -26.52 6.97
N SER A 86 15.25 -26.66 7.36
CA SER A 86 14.84 -26.73 8.76
C SER A 86 15.49 -27.91 9.46
N ALA A 87 16.00 -27.66 10.66
CA ALA A 87 16.52 -28.69 11.56
C ALA A 87 15.42 -29.49 12.26
N VAL A 88 14.19 -28.96 12.27
CA VAL A 88 12.98 -29.59 12.79
C VAL A 88 12.15 -30.13 11.63
N PRO A 89 11.55 -31.33 11.75
CA PRO A 89 10.62 -31.86 10.74
C PRO A 89 9.49 -30.85 10.42
N VAL A 90 9.26 -30.58 9.14
CA VAL A 90 8.21 -29.67 8.68
C VAL A 90 7.17 -30.44 7.88
N VAL A 91 5.93 -30.33 8.30
CA VAL A 91 4.75 -30.78 7.55
C VAL A 91 4.06 -29.57 6.95
N VAL A 92 3.82 -29.57 5.63
CA VAL A 92 2.89 -28.62 5.02
C VAL A 92 1.55 -29.31 4.86
N TYR A 93 0.53 -28.73 5.47
CA TYR A 93 -0.81 -29.26 5.49
C TYR A 93 -1.79 -28.28 4.83
N VAL A 94 -2.22 -28.57 3.61
CA VAL A 94 -3.22 -27.75 2.90
C VAL A 94 -4.56 -27.92 3.59
N SER A 95 -5.01 -26.93 4.29
CA SER A 95 -6.21 -26.96 5.15
C SER A 95 -6.68 -25.54 5.50
N PRO A 96 -7.92 -25.33 5.93
CA PRO A 96 -9.01 -26.30 6.18
C PRO A 96 -9.65 -26.84 4.88
N LYS A 97 -10.76 -27.58 5.01
CA LYS A 97 -11.58 -28.00 3.86
C LYS A 97 -11.96 -26.78 3.03
N GLY A 98 -11.76 -26.86 1.72
CA GLY A 98 -11.96 -25.75 0.78
C GLY A 98 -10.72 -24.88 0.55
N ALA A 99 -9.63 -25.11 1.31
CA ALA A 99 -8.35 -24.44 1.09
C ALA A 99 -7.69 -24.89 -0.23
N GLY A 100 -6.77 -24.07 -0.73
CA GLY A 100 -5.99 -24.35 -1.92
C GLY A 100 -4.50 -24.12 -1.75
N ALA A 101 -3.69 -24.90 -2.46
CA ALA A 101 -2.27 -24.66 -2.65
C ALA A 101 -2.00 -24.30 -4.11
N ALA A 102 -2.45 -23.12 -4.52
CA ALA A 102 -2.31 -22.67 -5.90
C ALA A 102 -0.96 -21.98 -6.13
N SER A 103 -0.44 -22.08 -7.36
CA SER A 103 0.76 -21.36 -7.82
C SER A 103 1.98 -21.60 -6.89
N ALA A 104 2.47 -20.57 -6.17
CA ALA A 104 3.55 -20.71 -5.19
C ALA A 104 3.27 -21.78 -4.12
N GLY A 105 1.98 -22.06 -3.82
CA GLY A 105 1.56 -23.07 -2.87
C GLY A 105 2.00 -24.48 -3.26
N VAL A 106 2.06 -24.79 -4.55
CA VAL A 106 2.57 -26.07 -5.04
C VAL A 106 4.01 -26.29 -4.58
N MET A 107 4.88 -25.27 -4.80
CA MET A 107 6.29 -25.34 -4.48
C MET A 107 6.51 -25.46 -2.97
N ILE A 108 5.75 -24.71 -2.18
CA ILE A 108 5.79 -24.74 -0.72
C ILE A 108 5.37 -26.14 -0.22
N THR A 109 4.29 -26.70 -0.77
CA THR A 109 3.77 -28.02 -0.36
C THR A 109 4.75 -29.13 -0.69
N VAL A 110 5.29 -29.18 -1.91
CA VAL A 110 6.20 -30.28 -2.33
C VAL A 110 7.59 -30.17 -1.68
N SER A 111 7.98 -29.00 -1.15
CA SER A 111 9.25 -28.80 -0.45
C SER A 111 9.26 -29.34 0.98
N ALA A 112 8.10 -29.70 1.53
CA ALA A 112 7.96 -30.18 2.89
C ALA A 112 8.61 -31.55 3.09
N HIS A 113 9.02 -31.85 4.33
CA HIS A 113 9.46 -33.19 4.73
C HIS A 113 8.28 -34.19 4.64
N VAL A 114 7.07 -33.71 4.98
CA VAL A 114 5.82 -34.41 4.70
C VAL A 114 4.81 -33.43 4.13
N ALA A 115 4.23 -33.75 2.98
CA ALA A 115 3.16 -33.00 2.36
C ALA A 115 1.81 -33.67 2.66
N ALA A 116 0.86 -32.91 3.20
CA ALA A 116 -0.46 -33.39 3.55
C ALA A 116 -1.56 -32.45 3.03
N MET A 117 -2.75 -32.99 2.80
CA MET A 117 -3.91 -32.19 2.40
C MET A 117 -5.15 -32.64 3.17
N ALA A 118 -6.08 -31.72 3.42
CA ALA A 118 -7.40 -32.03 3.91
C ALA A 118 -8.32 -32.48 2.76
N PRO A 119 -9.32 -33.37 3.00
CA PRO A 119 -10.33 -33.71 2.00
C PRO A 119 -11.05 -32.43 1.50
N GLY A 120 -11.28 -32.36 0.18
CA GLY A 120 -11.95 -31.21 -0.44
C GLY A 120 -11.06 -29.99 -0.62
N THR A 121 -9.74 -30.16 -0.59
CA THR A 121 -8.75 -29.15 -0.97
C THR A 121 -8.17 -29.44 -2.35
N ASN A 122 -7.47 -28.48 -2.94
CA ASN A 122 -6.85 -28.63 -4.26
C ASN A 122 -5.41 -28.10 -4.27
N ILE A 123 -4.63 -28.61 -5.22
CA ILE A 123 -3.24 -28.18 -5.47
C ILE A 123 -2.99 -28.06 -6.98
N GLY A 124 -2.29 -27.02 -7.43
CA GLY A 124 -1.96 -26.88 -8.85
C GLY A 124 -1.89 -25.43 -9.34
N ALA A 125 -2.15 -25.25 -10.65
CA ALA A 125 -2.15 -23.97 -11.35
C ALA A 125 -0.87 -23.14 -11.08
N ALA A 126 0.30 -23.75 -11.29
CA ALA A 126 1.59 -23.15 -10.92
C ALA A 126 2.30 -22.42 -12.08
N HIS A 127 1.59 -22.15 -13.18
CA HIS A 127 2.15 -21.40 -14.31
C HIS A 127 2.50 -19.97 -13.89
N PRO A 128 3.74 -19.52 -14.12
CA PRO A 128 4.12 -18.13 -13.83
C PRO A 128 3.34 -17.15 -14.71
N VAL A 129 2.71 -16.18 -14.09
CA VAL A 129 2.01 -15.08 -14.77
C VAL A 129 2.71 -13.78 -14.47
N GLY A 130 2.67 -12.83 -15.41
CA GLY A 130 3.19 -11.49 -15.19
C GLY A 130 2.39 -10.73 -14.12
N ALA A 131 2.97 -9.67 -13.64
CA ALA A 131 2.35 -8.80 -12.65
C ALA A 131 0.96 -8.33 -13.08
N GLY A 132 -0.01 -8.50 -12.19
CA GLY A 132 -1.40 -8.15 -12.48
C GLY A 132 -2.11 -9.06 -13.48
N GLY A 133 -1.59 -10.28 -13.75
CA GLY A 133 -2.18 -11.24 -14.69
C GLY A 133 -1.97 -10.88 -16.16
N LYS A 134 -1.02 -10.00 -16.47
CA LYS A 134 -0.65 -9.68 -17.86
C LYS A 134 0.21 -10.79 -18.46
N ASP A 135 0.03 -11.02 -19.76
CA ASP A 135 0.92 -11.92 -20.50
C ASP A 135 2.34 -11.32 -20.51
N ILE A 136 3.32 -12.14 -20.12
CA ILE A 136 4.74 -11.84 -20.26
C ILE A 136 5.11 -11.98 -21.75
N ASP A 137 6.08 -11.19 -22.23
CA ASP A 137 6.66 -11.40 -23.56
C ASP A 137 7.01 -12.88 -23.74
N LYS A 138 6.71 -13.46 -24.90
CA LYS A 138 6.84 -14.91 -25.15
C LYS A 138 8.22 -15.44 -24.80
N ASP A 139 9.29 -14.76 -25.21
CA ASP A 139 10.67 -15.21 -24.97
C ASP A 139 11.04 -15.15 -23.47
N MET A 140 10.57 -14.14 -22.76
CA MET A 140 10.76 -14.00 -21.31
C MET A 140 9.90 -15.03 -20.56
N SER A 141 8.65 -15.21 -20.96
CA SER A 141 7.73 -16.19 -20.38
C SER A 141 8.31 -17.60 -20.46
N GLU A 142 8.84 -18.00 -21.63
CA GLU A 142 9.44 -19.32 -21.81
C GLU A 142 10.65 -19.53 -20.88
N LYS A 143 11.52 -18.54 -20.72
CA LYS A 143 12.66 -18.60 -19.78
C LYS A 143 12.20 -18.77 -18.33
N VAL A 144 11.22 -17.99 -17.90
CA VAL A 144 10.67 -18.05 -16.53
C VAL A 144 10.00 -19.40 -16.27
N VAL A 145 9.21 -19.89 -17.22
CA VAL A 145 8.54 -21.20 -17.11
C VAL A 145 9.59 -22.32 -17.04
N ASN A 146 10.62 -22.29 -17.87
CA ASN A 146 11.69 -23.30 -17.87
C ASN A 146 12.49 -23.30 -16.56
N ASP A 147 12.83 -22.13 -16.01
CA ASP A 147 13.52 -21.99 -14.72
C ASP A 147 12.64 -22.55 -13.58
N MET A 148 11.35 -22.16 -13.54
CA MET A 148 10.43 -22.64 -12.53
C MET A 148 10.16 -24.14 -12.63
N ALA A 149 10.03 -24.68 -13.84
CA ALA A 149 9.84 -26.12 -14.07
C ALA A 149 11.06 -26.92 -13.60
N SER A 150 12.27 -26.45 -13.94
CA SER A 150 13.52 -27.08 -13.47
C SER A 150 13.64 -27.02 -11.94
N TYR A 151 13.35 -25.87 -11.34
CA TYR A 151 13.34 -25.70 -9.90
C TYR A 151 12.33 -26.61 -9.21
N GLY A 152 11.09 -26.67 -9.72
CA GLY A 152 10.03 -27.53 -9.17
C GLY A 152 10.37 -29.02 -9.28
N ARG A 153 10.88 -29.47 -10.42
CA ARG A 153 11.36 -30.85 -10.60
C ARG A 153 12.44 -31.20 -9.58
N GLY A 154 13.45 -30.33 -9.41
CA GLY A 154 14.55 -30.55 -8.47
C GLY A 154 14.05 -30.74 -7.04
N ILE A 155 13.15 -29.89 -6.57
CA ILE A 155 12.54 -29.98 -5.23
C ILE A 155 11.74 -31.29 -5.10
N ALA A 156 10.87 -31.59 -6.07
CA ALA A 156 10.02 -32.78 -6.02
C ALA A 156 10.87 -34.05 -6.01
N GLN A 157 11.95 -34.13 -6.80
CA GLN A 157 12.89 -35.25 -6.80
C GLN A 157 13.60 -35.40 -5.46
N ASP A 158 14.10 -34.30 -4.85
CA ASP A 158 14.76 -34.31 -3.54
C ASP A 158 13.83 -34.85 -2.45
N LYS A 159 12.53 -34.53 -2.53
CA LYS A 159 11.52 -34.94 -1.54
C LYS A 159 10.79 -36.23 -1.92
N GLY A 160 11.20 -36.92 -2.97
CA GLY A 160 10.56 -38.16 -3.43
C GLY A 160 9.12 -37.98 -3.92
N LYS A 161 8.77 -36.79 -4.39
CA LYS A 161 7.45 -36.45 -4.94
C LYS A 161 7.43 -36.63 -6.45
N ASN A 162 6.23 -36.59 -7.05
CA ASN A 162 6.04 -36.72 -8.50
C ASN A 162 6.53 -35.45 -9.24
N ALA A 163 7.80 -35.48 -9.69
CA ALA A 163 8.44 -34.38 -10.40
C ALA A 163 7.78 -34.07 -11.75
N ASP A 164 7.26 -35.09 -12.45
CA ASP A 164 6.63 -34.93 -13.76
C ASP A 164 5.28 -34.19 -13.61
N TRP A 165 4.54 -34.48 -12.56
CA TRP A 165 3.31 -33.76 -12.28
C TRP A 165 3.58 -32.31 -11.89
N VAL A 166 4.62 -32.06 -11.07
CA VAL A 166 4.99 -30.69 -10.68
C VAL A 166 5.39 -29.86 -11.91
N GLU A 167 6.18 -30.43 -12.82
CA GLU A 167 6.49 -29.77 -14.09
C GLU A 167 5.24 -29.47 -14.91
N LYS A 168 4.30 -30.45 -14.98
CA LYS A 168 3.03 -30.27 -15.69
C LYS A 168 2.15 -29.19 -15.06
N ALA A 169 2.11 -29.08 -13.72
CA ALA A 169 1.39 -28.02 -13.02
C ALA A 169 1.96 -26.63 -13.36
N ILE A 170 3.27 -26.52 -13.60
CA ILE A 170 3.94 -25.28 -13.98
C ILE A 170 3.73 -24.97 -15.47
N ARG A 171 3.86 -25.95 -16.36
CA ARG A 171 3.78 -25.70 -17.80
C ARG A 171 2.35 -25.58 -18.31
N GLU A 172 1.42 -26.41 -17.77
CA GLU A 172 0.06 -26.58 -18.28
C GLU A 172 -1.03 -26.08 -17.32
N SER A 173 -0.66 -25.51 -16.17
CA SER A 173 -1.60 -25.02 -15.14
C SER A 173 -2.58 -26.10 -14.61
N VAL A 174 -2.21 -27.36 -14.65
CA VAL A 174 -3.10 -28.41 -14.13
C VAL A 174 -3.31 -28.30 -12.62
N SER A 175 -4.50 -28.63 -12.16
CA SER A 175 -4.87 -28.72 -10.74
C SER A 175 -5.55 -30.06 -10.46
N ILE A 176 -5.35 -30.59 -9.25
CA ILE A 176 -5.92 -31.88 -8.80
C ILE A 176 -6.45 -31.76 -7.38
N THR A 177 -7.34 -32.68 -7.01
CA THR A 177 -7.88 -32.83 -5.66
C THR A 177 -6.86 -33.46 -4.70
N ALA A 178 -7.17 -33.45 -3.40
CA ALA A 178 -6.33 -34.08 -2.38
C ALA A 178 -6.15 -35.59 -2.64
N GLU A 179 -7.20 -36.26 -3.04
CA GLU A 179 -7.23 -37.71 -3.33
C GLU A 179 -6.37 -38.05 -4.56
N GLU A 180 -6.51 -37.29 -5.64
CA GLU A 180 -5.69 -37.44 -6.85
C GLU A 180 -4.20 -37.09 -6.57
N ALA A 181 -3.94 -36.10 -5.68
CA ALA A 181 -2.59 -35.72 -5.30
C ALA A 181 -1.88 -36.83 -4.52
N LEU A 182 -2.60 -37.54 -3.67
CA LEU A 182 -2.12 -38.74 -2.97
C LEU A 182 -1.84 -39.89 -3.95
N GLU A 183 -2.81 -40.21 -4.84
CA GLU A 183 -2.67 -41.25 -5.85
C GLU A 183 -1.45 -41.03 -6.75
N LYS A 184 -1.27 -39.75 -7.19
CA LYS A 184 -0.16 -39.35 -8.06
C LYS A 184 1.16 -39.14 -7.31
N LYS A 185 1.21 -39.38 -5.99
CA LYS A 185 2.39 -39.19 -5.14
C LYS A 185 2.93 -37.73 -5.18
N VAL A 186 2.05 -36.76 -5.29
CA VAL A 186 2.36 -35.33 -5.15
C VAL A 186 2.43 -34.97 -3.67
N ILE A 187 1.57 -35.60 -2.87
CA ILE A 187 1.57 -35.53 -1.40
C ILE A 187 1.74 -36.90 -0.78
N ASP A 188 1.97 -36.94 0.53
CA ASP A 188 2.23 -38.18 1.28
C ASP A 188 1.00 -38.77 1.92
N LEU A 189 0.02 -37.93 2.32
CA LEU A 189 -1.18 -38.37 3.02
C LEU A 189 -2.32 -37.36 2.93
N VAL A 190 -3.52 -37.84 3.20
CA VAL A 190 -4.72 -37.04 3.39
C VAL A 190 -5.19 -37.26 4.84
N ALA A 191 -5.53 -36.16 5.52
CA ALA A 191 -6.05 -36.19 6.90
C ALA A 191 -7.17 -35.12 7.05
N GLY A 192 -8.22 -35.43 7.79
CA GLY A 192 -9.37 -34.53 7.96
C GLY A 192 -9.10 -33.33 8.87
N ASP A 193 -8.22 -33.49 9.83
CA ASP A 193 -7.81 -32.48 10.79
C ASP A 193 -6.39 -32.72 11.33
N VAL A 194 -5.88 -31.80 12.17
CA VAL A 194 -4.54 -31.87 12.74
C VAL A 194 -4.38 -33.07 13.69
N ASP A 195 -5.45 -33.50 14.37
CA ASP A 195 -5.39 -34.63 15.29
C ASP A 195 -5.26 -35.97 14.54
N GLU A 196 -5.98 -36.13 13.43
CA GLU A 196 -5.81 -37.26 12.53
C GLU A 196 -4.42 -37.23 11.86
N LEU A 197 -3.97 -36.05 11.43
CA LEU A 197 -2.65 -35.86 10.84
C LEU A 197 -1.56 -36.36 11.80
N LEU A 198 -1.58 -35.94 13.06
CA LEU A 198 -0.61 -36.35 14.07
C LEU A 198 -0.64 -37.87 14.32
N LYS A 199 -1.84 -38.49 14.33
CA LYS A 199 -1.95 -39.96 14.50
C LYS A 199 -1.31 -40.73 13.35
N VAL A 200 -1.47 -40.25 12.11
CA VAL A 200 -0.89 -40.90 10.92
C VAL A 200 0.61 -40.68 10.81
N LEU A 201 1.11 -39.57 11.37
CA LEU A 201 2.53 -39.23 11.38
C LEU A 201 3.32 -39.99 12.45
N ASP A 202 2.68 -40.54 13.48
CA ASP A 202 3.38 -41.21 14.58
C ASP A 202 4.14 -42.45 14.10
N GLY A 203 5.42 -42.53 14.43
CA GLY A 203 6.33 -43.60 14.01
C GLY A 203 6.86 -43.45 12.58
N ARG A 204 6.47 -42.43 11.81
CA ARG A 204 6.96 -42.21 10.45
C ARG A 204 8.41 -41.70 10.48
N GLU A 205 9.24 -42.25 9.60
CA GLU A 205 10.59 -41.74 9.38
C GLU A 205 10.59 -40.61 8.35
N VAL A 206 11.30 -39.54 8.67
CA VAL A 206 11.55 -38.38 7.78
C VAL A 206 13.04 -38.14 7.66
N GLU A 207 13.49 -37.72 6.47
CA GLU A 207 14.89 -37.41 6.22
C GLU A 207 15.13 -35.91 6.40
N LEU A 208 16.01 -35.56 7.33
CA LEU A 208 16.49 -34.20 7.57
C LEU A 208 17.96 -34.12 7.14
N LYS A 209 18.52 -32.90 7.03
CA LYS A 209 19.96 -32.70 6.79
C LYS A 209 20.86 -33.43 7.76
N GLN A 210 20.40 -33.62 8.99
CA GLN A 210 21.17 -34.25 10.10
C GLN A 210 21.01 -35.76 10.11
N GLY A 211 20.21 -36.35 9.20
CA GLY A 211 19.90 -37.77 9.13
C GLY A 211 18.42 -38.09 9.29
N LYS A 212 18.11 -39.36 9.38
CA LYS A 212 16.73 -39.83 9.54
C LYS A 212 16.22 -39.64 10.95
N VAL A 213 15.03 -39.13 11.11
CA VAL A 213 14.34 -38.91 12.38
C VAL A 213 13.00 -39.63 12.35
N THR A 214 12.69 -40.39 13.41
CA THR A 214 11.35 -40.98 13.57
C THR A 214 10.47 -40.00 14.33
N LEU A 215 9.36 -39.63 13.74
CA LEU A 215 8.38 -38.71 14.34
C LEU A 215 7.70 -39.39 15.55
N LYS A 216 7.64 -38.67 16.67
CA LYS A 216 6.90 -39.06 17.86
C LYS A 216 5.84 -38.02 18.12
N THR A 217 4.66 -38.23 17.56
CA THR A 217 3.62 -37.19 17.53
C THR A 217 2.47 -37.47 18.51
N LYS A 218 2.52 -38.61 19.19
CA LYS A 218 1.51 -38.99 20.19
C LYS A 218 1.59 -38.06 21.40
N ASP A 219 0.43 -37.54 21.83
CA ASP A 219 0.24 -36.71 23.02
C ASP A 219 1.07 -35.42 23.05
N LEU A 220 1.53 -34.91 21.90
CA LEU A 220 2.24 -33.63 21.82
C LEU A 220 1.30 -32.46 22.14
N ALA A 221 1.80 -31.50 22.88
CA ALA A 221 1.10 -30.21 23.08
C ALA A 221 1.11 -29.42 21.75
N LYS A 222 -0.07 -28.93 21.33
CA LYS A 222 -0.21 -28.10 20.15
C LYS A 222 -0.15 -26.64 20.53
N THR A 223 0.79 -25.90 19.96
CA THR A 223 0.90 -24.45 20.14
C THR A 223 0.91 -23.78 18.79
N THR A 224 0.17 -22.69 18.66
CA THR A 224 0.16 -21.88 17.44
C THR A 224 1.20 -20.78 17.57
N TYR A 225 2.02 -20.62 16.53
CA TYR A 225 2.92 -19.49 16.41
C TYR A 225 2.11 -18.24 16.06
N GLU A 226 1.91 -17.40 17.06
CA GLU A 226 1.15 -16.16 16.89
C GLU A 226 2.04 -15.07 16.28
N PRO A 227 1.54 -14.33 15.26
CA PRO A 227 2.27 -13.21 14.74
C PRO A 227 2.43 -12.15 15.82
N GLY A 228 3.67 -11.78 16.12
CA GLY A 228 3.94 -10.62 16.97
C GLY A 228 3.41 -9.33 16.35
N PHE A 229 3.31 -8.26 17.14
CA PHE A 229 2.89 -6.94 16.63
C PHE A 229 3.67 -6.52 15.37
N ARG A 230 4.98 -6.77 15.37
CA ARG A 230 5.85 -6.50 14.21
C ARG A 230 5.41 -7.30 12.98
N ASP A 231 5.08 -8.58 13.14
CA ASP A 231 4.68 -9.46 12.02
C ASP A 231 3.33 -9.05 11.45
N ALA A 232 2.38 -8.69 12.32
CA ALA A 232 1.08 -8.19 11.93
C ALA A 232 1.21 -6.89 11.10
N VAL A 233 2.01 -5.95 11.59
CA VAL A 233 2.29 -4.70 10.87
C VAL A 233 2.98 -4.98 9.55
N LEU A 234 4.05 -5.79 9.53
CA LEU A 234 4.80 -6.12 8.32
C LEU A 234 3.92 -6.78 7.26
N ARG A 235 3.05 -7.71 7.67
CA ARG A 235 2.13 -8.38 6.75
C ARG A 235 1.17 -7.41 6.08
N ILE A 236 0.62 -6.44 6.85
CA ILE A 236 -0.28 -5.42 6.32
C ILE A 236 0.45 -4.47 5.37
N ILE A 237 1.58 -3.89 5.78
CA ILE A 237 2.28 -2.90 4.97
C ILE A 237 3.03 -3.51 3.77
N SER A 238 3.27 -4.83 3.75
CA SER A 238 3.82 -5.53 2.57
C SER A 238 2.79 -5.79 1.46
N ASP A 239 1.54 -5.34 1.63
CA ASP A 239 0.55 -5.34 0.56
C ASP A 239 0.76 -4.10 -0.34
N PRO A 240 0.91 -4.27 -1.67
CA PRO A 240 1.13 -3.16 -2.59
C PRO A 240 0.03 -2.10 -2.57
N ASN A 241 -1.23 -2.51 -2.34
CA ASN A 241 -2.34 -1.59 -2.25
C ASN A 241 -2.26 -0.72 -0.99
N ILE A 242 -1.87 -1.31 0.14
CA ILE A 242 -1.66 -0.58 1.40
C ILE A 242 -0.48 0.36 1.28
N ALA A 243 0.64 -0.10 0.68
CA ALA A 243 1.81 0.74 0.43
C ALA A 243 1.47 1.95 -0.45
N TYR A 244 0.67 1.74 -1.50
CA TYR A 244 0.19 2.81 -2.38
C TYR A 244 -0.71 3.80 -1.63
N ILE A 245 -1.68 3.32 -0.83
CA ILE A 245 -2.55 4.19 -0.01
C ILE A 245 -1.71 5.02 0.96
N LEU A 246 -0.78 4.39 1.68
CA LEU A 246 0.11 5.08 2.63
C LEU A 246 0.94 6.17 1.93
N MET A 247 1.45 5.87 0.74
CA MET A 247 2.18 6.87 -0.07
C MET A 247 1.26 8.02 -0.49
N MET A 248 0.04 7.76 -0.97
CA MET A 248 -0.91 8.80 -1.37
C MET A 248 -1.34 9.68 -0.18
N ILE A 249 -1.65 9.09 0.97
CA ILE A 249 -1.94 9.83 2.21
C ILE A 249 -0.73 10.67 2.63
N GLY A 250 0.46 10.08 2.53
CA GLY A 250 1.71 10.74 2.85
C GLY A 250 1.97 11.97 2.00
N LEU A 251 1.85 11.83 0.69
CA LEU A 251 2.02 12.94 -0.25
C LEU A 251 0.95 14.03 -0.09
N ALA A 252 -0.31 13.63 0.12
CA ALA A 252 -1.40 14.57 0.39
C ALA A 252 -1.17 15.35 1.69
N GLY A 253 -0.76 14.67 2.77
CA GLY A 253 -0.47 15.33 4.06
C GLY A 253 0.67 16.34 3.96
N LEU A 254 1.76 16.00 3.28
CA LEU A 254 2.85 16.95 3.02
C LEU A 254 2.43 18.11 2.13
N TYR A 255 1.63 17.82 1.10
CA TYR A 255 1.07 18.87 0.24
C TYR A 255 0.25 19.90 1.05
N PHE A 256 -0.62 19.43 1.96
CA PHE A 256 -1.43 20.32 2.80
C PHE A 256 -0.56 21.14 3.74
N GLU A 257 0.47 20.55 4.35
CA GLU A 257 1.39 21.29 5.23
C GLU A 257 2.17 22.38 4.47
N LEU A 258 2.68 22.06 3.27
CA LEU A 258 3.41 23.00 2.43
C LEU A 258 2.51 24.11 1.88
N SER A 259 1.24 23.83 1.65
CA SER A 259 0.26 24.79 1.10
C SER A 259 -0.33 25.69 2.20
N HIS A 260 -0.45 25.19 3.42
CA HIS A 260 -1.02 25.89 4.57
C HIS A 260 -0.13 25.70 5.80
N PRO A 261 1.01 26.41 5.89
CA PRO A 261 1.94 26.28 7.02
C PRO A 261 1.23 26.51 8.36
N GLY A 262 1.38 25.52 9.27
CA GLY A 262 0.72 25.52 10.57
C GLY A 262 -0.44 24.52 10.72
N ALA A 263 -0.81 23.82 9.68
CA ALA A 263 -1.76 22.70 9.74
C ALA A 263 -1.07 21.42 10.21
N ILE A 264 -0.40 21.44 11.37
CA ILE A 264 0.52 20.41 11.88
C ILE A 264 -0.02 18.98 11.75
N PHE A 265 -1.33 18.76 11.95
CA PHE A 265 -1.93 17.43 11.99
C PHE A 265 -1.83 16.66 10.64
N PRO A 266 -2.19 17.24 9.47
CA PRO A 266 -2.01 16.57 8.18
C PRO A 266 -0.55 16.27 7.86
N GLY A 267 0.39 17.18 8.20
CA GLY A 267 1.81 17.00 7.99
C GLY A 267 2.39 15.82 8.78
N VAL A 268 2.02 15.69 10.06
CA VAL A 268 2.48 14.59 10.91
C VAL A 268 1.94 13.25 10.40
N ILE A 269 0.66 13.15 10.09
CA ILE A 269 0.08 11.93 9.51
C ILE A 269 0.75 11.61 8.18
N GLY A 270 0.96 12.63 7.34
CA GLY A 270 1.63 12.48 6.06
C GLY A 270 3.05 11.94 6.20
N ALA A 271 3.85 12.48 7.11
CA ALA A 271 5.22 12.03 7.35
C ALA A 271 5.27 10.57 7.85
N ILE A 272 4.41 10.21 8.81
CA ILE A 272 4.33 8.83 9.32
C ILE A 272 3.94 7.88 8.17
N SER A 273 2.92 8.23 7.38
CA SER A 273 2.45 7.42 6.26
C SER A 273 3.54 7.22 5.20
N LEU A 274 4.34 8.24 4.88
CA LEU A 274 5.47 8.11 3.95
C LEU A 274 6.57 7.19 4.50
N ILE A 275 6.93 7.33 5.79
CA ILE A 275 7.93 6.44 6.41
C ILE A 275 7.47 4.99 6.30
N LEU A 276 6.20 4.69 6.58
CA LEU A 276 5.64 3.35 6.45
C LEU A 276 5.59 2.88 4.99
N ALA A 277 5.25 3.76 4.04
CA ALA A 277 5.28 3.44 2.62
C ALA A 277 6.70 3.11 2.14
N PHE A 278 7.71 3.92 2.50
CA PHE A 278 9.10 3.65 2.17
C PHE A 278 9.63 2.37 2.82
N TYR A 279 9.19 2.07 4.04
CA TYR A 279 9.52 0.79 4.67
C TYR A 279 8.92 -0.38 3.89
N SER A 280 7.67 -0.26 3.44
CA SER A 280 7.02 -1.23 2.55
C SER A 280 7.79 -1.44 1.24
N PHE A 281 8.31 -0.37 0.65
CA PHE A 281 9.09 -0.40 -0.59
C PHE A 281 10.40 -1.18 -0.49
N GLN A 282 10.95 -1.39 0.71
CA GLN A 282 12.11 -2.27 0.89
C GLN A 282 11.79 -3.74 0.65
N THR A 283 10.52 -4.11 0.74
CA THR A 283 10.05 -5.49 0.59
C THR A 283 9.32 -5.75 -0.73
N LEU A 284 8.92 -4.69 -1.43
CA LEU A 284 8.20 -4.75 -2.70
C LEU A 284 9.12 -4.37 -3.87
N PRO A 285 8.98 -4.97 -5.04
CA PRO A 285 9.72 -4.59 -6.24
C PRO A 285 9.20 -3.24 -6.76
N VAL A 286 9.81 -2.15 -6.34
CA VAL A 286 9.43 -0.78 -6.70
C VAL A 286 10.19 -0.32 -7.94
N ASN A 287 9.44 0.18 -8.93
CA ASN A 287 10.01 0.85 -10.08
C ASN A 287 10.30 2.33 -9.76
N TYR A 288 11.57 2.69 -9.75
CA TYR A 288 12.00 4.05 -9.43
C TYR A 288 11.50 5.10 -10.44
N ALA A 289 11.31 4.73 -11.73
CA ALA A 289 10.73 5.64 -12.71
C ALA A 289 9.27 5.97 -12.38
N GLY A 290 8.49 4.98 -11.94
CA GLY A 290 7.14 5.19 -11.43
C GLY A 290 7.10 6.12 -10.22
N LEU A 291 8.01 5.90 -9.26
CA LEU A 291 8.12 6.75 -8.06
C LEU A 291 8.51 8.19 -8.42
N LEU A 292 9.45 8.38 -9.35
CA LEU A 292 9.86 9.71 -9.83
C LEU A 292 8.72 10.43 -10.57
N LEU A 293 7.93 9.72 -11.36
CA LEU A 293 6.74 10.30 -12.03
C LEU A 293 5.70 10.76 -11.01
N ILE A 294 5.47 10.02 -9.94
CA ILE A 294 4.57 10.44 -8.85
C ILE A 294 5.13 11.67 -8.12
N ALA A 295 6.43 11.69 -7.84
CA ALA A 295 7.08 12.86 -7.26
C ALA A 295 6.97 14.10 -8.19
N LEU A 296 7.15 13.91 -9.49
CA LEU A 296 6.99 14.98 -10.49
C LEU A 296 5.54 15.49 -10.53
N ALA A 297 4.55 14.61 -10.40
CA ALA A 297 3.14 15.02 -10.29
C ALA A 297 2.91 15.96 -9.11
N VAL A 298 3.46 15.64 -7.93
CA VAL A 298 3.39 16.49 -6.74
C VAL A 298 4.05 17.85 -6.99
N ILE A 299 5.22 17.87 -7.64
CA ILE A 299 5.91 19.10 -8.01
C ILE A 299 5.02 19.96 -8.92
N PHE A 300 4.39 19.37 -9.93
CA PHE A 300 3.48 20.09 -10.82
C PHE A 300 2.26 20.64 -10.09
N PHE A 301 1.67 19.89 -9.17
CA PHE A 301 0.55 20.36 -8.38
C PHE A 301 0.91 21.51 -7.43
N ILE A 302 2.11 21.47 -6.82
CA ILE A 302 2.62 22.58 -5.98
C ILE A 302 2.93 23.80 -6.85
N ALA A 303 3.53 23.61 -8.01
CA ALA A 303 3.88 24.68 -8.92
C ALA A 303 2.63 25.40 -9.47
N GLU A 304 1.54 24.67 -9.76
CA GLU A 304 0.27 25.24 -10.23
C GLU A 304 -0.30 26.30 -9.28
N ILE A 305 -0.11 26.13 -7.95
CA ILE A 305 -0.60 27.11 -6.97
C ILE A 305 0.20 28.42 -7.05
N LYS A 306 1.48 28.33 -7.40
CA LYS A 306 2.40 29.49 -7.41
C LYS A 306 2.55 30.15 -8.77
N VAL A 307 2.29 29.39 -9.83
CA VAL A 307 2.44 29.83 -11.22
C VAL A 307 1.07 29.79 -11.90
N ALA A 308 0.61 30.94 -12.43
CA ALA A 308 -0.65 30.99 -13.15
C ALA A 308 -0.52 30.26 -14.52
N SER A 309 -0.48 28.92 -14.52
CA SER A 309 -0.32 28.10 -15.72
C SER A 309 -1.64 27.75 -16.40
N TYR A 310 -2.75 28.24 -15.88
CA TYR A 310 -4.11 28.02 -16.39
C TYR A 310 -4.51 26.53 -16.49
N GLY A 311 -3.98 25.69 -15.61
CA GLY A 311 -4.31 24.27 -15.53
C GLY A 311 -3.38 23.34 -16.31
N ILE A 312 -2.39 23.86 -17.05
CA ILE A 312 -1.44 23.03 -17.82
C ILE A 312 -0.60 22.15 -16.88
N LEU A 313 -0.10 22.71 -15.77
CA LEU A 313 0.66 21.95 -14.77
C LEU A 313 -0.22 20.93 -14.06
N SER A 314 -1.49 21.26 -13.79
CA SER A 314 -2.45 20.27 -13.23
C SER A 314 -2.66 19.10 -14.17
N LEU A 315 -2.81 19.35 -15.48
CA LEU A 315 -2.95 18.29 -16.49
C LEU A 315 -1.68 17.42 -16.53
N GLY A 316 -0.51 18.04 -16.57
CA GLY A 316 0.77 17.35 -16.51
C GLY A 316 0.92 16.51 -15.23
N GLY A 317 0.47 17.04 -14.09
CA GLY A 317 0.42 16.35 -12.81
C GLY A 317 -0.46 15.10 -12.83
N ILE A 318 -1.67 15.19 -13.41
CA ILE A 318 -2.58 14.04 -13.56
C ILE A 318 -1.96 12.96 -14.45
N VAL A 319 -1.38 13.34 -15.58
CA VAL A 319 -0.70 12.39 -16.49
C VAL A 319 0.46 11.71 -15.79
N SER A 320 1.34 12.49 -15.12
CA SER A 320 2.48 11.96 -14.38
C SER A 320 2.04 11.05 -13.22
N LEU A 321 0.99 11.41 -12.47
CA LEU A 321 0.43 10.59 -11.40
C LEU A 321 -0.11 9.27 -11.94
N THR A 322 -0.84 9.32 -13.07
CA THR A 322 -1.43 8.13 -13.69
C THR A 322 -0.34 7.16 -14.18
N LEU A 323 0.62 7.66 -14.95
CA LEU A 323 1.73 6.85 -15.45
C LEU A 323 2.58 6.32 -14.30
N GLY A 324 2.90 7.16 -13.33
CA GLY A 324 3.67 6.78 -12.16
C GLY A 324 2.98 5.72 -11.30
N SER A 325 1.65 5.82 -11.12
CA SER A 325 0.87 4.81 -10.38
C SER A 325 0.82 3.46 -11.10
N ILE A 326 0.72 3.46 -12.44
CA ILE A 326 0.74 2.24 -13.24
C ILE A 326 2.12 1.58 -13.19
N MET A 327 3.18 2.38 -13.18
CA MET A 327 4.58 1.90 -13.21
C MET A 327 5.19 1.66 -11.83
N LEU A 328 4.49 1.97 -10.74
CA LEU A 328 5.08 1.98 -9.40
C LEU A 328 5.65 0.63 -8.96
N PHE A 329 4.99 -0.47 -9.29
CA PHE A 329 5.44 -1.83 -8.99
C PHE A 329 5.57 -2.65 -10.27
N GLU A 330 6.71 -3.36 -10.43
CA GLU A 330 7.00 -4.14 -11.64
C GLU A 330 6.25 -5.48 -11.66
N ASP A 331 6.27 -6.21 -10.55
CA ASP A 331 5.76 -7.59 -10.49
C ASP A 331 4.41 -7.73 -9.76
N VAL A 332 3.93 -6.67 -9.11
CA VAL A 332 2.69 -6.72 -8.31
C VAL A 332 1.92 -5.42 -8.52
N GLY A 333 0.98 -5.44 -9.44
CA GLY A 333 0.18 -4.25 -9.75
C GLY A 333 -0.71 -3.80 -8.59
N VAL A 334 -0.80 -2.48 -8.38
CA VAL A 334 -1.86 -1.90 -7.56
C VAL A 334 -3.21 -2.19 -8.23
N SER A 335 -4.20 -2.60 -7.45
CA SER A 335 -5.53 -2.87 -7.97
C SER A 335 -6.12 -1.65 -8.68
N LEU A 336 -6.56 -1.81 -9.94
CA LEU A 336 -7.24 -0.75 -10.71
C LEU A 336 -8.46 -0.20 -9.97
N ARG A 337 -9.15 -1.05 -9.17
CA ARG A 337 -10.30 -0.63 -8.36
C ARG A 337 -9.93 0.38 -7.26
N LEU A 338 -8.67 0.41 -6.85
CA LEU A 338 -8.14 1.34 -5.87
C LEU A 338 -7.45 2.53 -6.54
N MET A 339 -6.66 2.27 -7.57
CA MET A 339 -5.87 3.29 -8.27
C MET A 339 -6.77 4.31 -9.00
N ALA A 340 -7.79 3.84 -9.74
CA ALA A 340 -8.64 4.73 -10.53
C ALA A 340 -9.42 5.73 -9.67
N PRO A 341 -10.12 5.36 -8.58
CA PRO A 341 -10.76 6.32 -7.69
C PRO A 341 -9.77 7.31 -7.05
N THR A 342 -8.57 6.86 -6.70
CA THR A 342 -7.53 7.71 -6.11
C THR A 342 -7.07 8.78 -7.10
N ILE A 343 -6.79 8.41 -8.34
CA ILE A 343 -6.40 9.35 -9.41
C ILE A 343 -7.54 10.34 -9.70
N VAL A 344 -8.79 9.87 -9.79
CA VAL A 344 -9.96 10.72 -10.02
C VAL A 344 -10.16 11.70 -8.85
N LEU A 345 -9.99 11.27 -7.60
CA LEU A 345 -10.11 12.12 -6.42
C LEU A 345 -9.04 13.22 -6.42
N ILE A 346 -7.79 12.86 -6.58
CA ILE A 346 -6.65 13.79 -6.57
C ILE A 346 -6.72 14.71 -7.79
N GLY A 347 -6.88 14.15 -8.98
CA GLY A 347 -6.97 14.92 -10.22
C GLY A 347 -8.16 15.87 -10.21
N GLY A 348 -9.34 15.39 -9.79
CA GLY A 348 -10.55 16.20 -9.66
C GLY A 348 -10.39 17.36 -8.68
N PHE A 349 -9.74 17.10 -7.52
CA PHE A 349 -9.40 18.16 -6.57
C PHE A 349 -8.56 19.26 -7.23
N PHE A 350 -7.47 18.91 -7.92
CA PHE A 350 -6.61 19.91 -8.56
C PHE A 350 -7.29 20.63 -9.73
N VAL A 351 -8.15 19.97 -10.51
CA VAL A 351 -8.96 20.62 -11.54
C VAL A 351 -9.90 21.67 -10.93
N ILE A 352 -10.55 21.34 -9.79
CA ILE A 352 -11.41 22.28 -9.08
C ILE A 352 -10.60 23.48 -8.57
N VAL A 353 -9.47 23.22 -7.89
CA VAL A 353 -8.58 24.27 -7.35
C VAL A 353 -8.09 25.19 -8.47
N SER A 354 -7.59 24.64 -9.58
CA SER A 354 -7.13 25.41 -10.73
C SER A 354 -8.26 26.25 -11.35
N THR A 355 -9.47 25.70 -11.45
CA THR A 355 -10.63 26.42 -11.98
C THR A 355 -11.03 27.59 -11.07
N LEU A 356 -11.03 27.37 -9.75
CA LEU A 356 -11.35 28.43 -8.78
C LEU A 356 -10.26 29.52 -8.78
N ALA A 357 -8.98 29.14 -8.82
CA ALA A 357 -7.86 30.08 -8.93
C ALA A 357 -7.96 30.91 -10.22
N PHE A 358 -8.26 30.27 -11.34
CA PHE A 358 -8.45 30.97 -12.62
C PHE A 358 -9.63 31.95 -12.58
N ARG A 359 -10.76 31.58 -11.97
CA ARG A 359 -11.92 32.47 -11.79
C ARG A 359 -11.56 33.64 -10.89
N ALA A 360 -10.84 33.41 -9.78
CA ALA A 360 -10.39 34.47 -8.88
C ALA A 360 -9.42 35.45 -9.58
N TYR A 361 -8.50 34.93 -10.41
CA TYR A 361 -7.57 35.74 -11.18
C TYR A 361 -8.29 36.64 -12.22
N ARG A 362 -9.38 36.16 -12.86
CA ARG A 362 -10.17 36.91 -13.80
C ARG A 362 -11.23 37.83 -13.16
N ALA A 363 -11.50 37.67 -11.89
CA ALA A 363 -12.41 38.55 -11.18
C ALA A 363 -11.83 39.98 -11.13
N LYS A 364 -12.65 40.96 -11.44
CA LYS A 364 -12.27 42.35 -11.30
C LYS A 364 -11.94 42.64 -9.83
N PRO A 365 -10.86 43.40 -9.55
CA PRO A 365 -10.56 43.84 -8.18
C PRO A 365 -11.79 44.59 -7.62
N GLN A 366 -12.39 44.09 -6.55
CA GLN A 366 -13.52 44.72 -5.88
C GLN A 366 -13.09 45.64 -4.75
N SER A 367 -11.82 45.69 -4.44
CA SER A 367 -11.25 46.51 -3.36
C SER A 367 -9.92 47.12 -3.76
N GLY A 368 -9.55 48.25 -3.13
CA GLY A 368 -8.36 49.00 -3.43
C GLY A 368 -8.56 50.04 -4.53
N VAL A 369 -7.46 50.74 -4.84
CA VAL A 369 -7.46 51.89 -5.81
C VAL A 369 -7.94 51.45 -7.19
N GLU A 370 -7.65 50.27 -7.64
CA GLU A 370 -8.08 49.71 -8.93
C GLU A 370 -9.58 49.35 -8.97
N GLY A 371 -10.20 49.05 -7.83
CA GLY A 371 -11.63 48.81 -7.73
C GLY A 371 -12.49 50.05 -7.91
N LEU A 372 -11.92 51.24 -7.75
CA LEU A 372 -12.62 52.51 -7.94
C LEU A 372 -12.77 52.92 -9.41
N ILE A 373 -11.98 52.36 -10.32
CA ILE A 373 -12.03 52.71 -11.74
C ILE A 373 -13.31 52.12 -12.34
N GLY A 374 -14.11 53.02 -12.92
CA GLY A 374 -15.44 52.70 -13.52
C GLY A 374 -16.60 52.82 -12.53
N GLU A 375 -16.34 53.03 -11.22
CA GLU A 375 -17.38 53.30 -10.22
C GLU A 375 -18.05 54.66 -10.47
N VAL A 376 -19.34 54.71 -10.09
CA VAL A 376 -20.13 55.92 -10.18
C VAL A 376 -20.15 56.61 -8.83
N GLY A 377 -19.82 57.90 -8.82
CA GLY A 377 -19.86 58.76 -7.66
C GLY A 377 -20.74 59.98 -7.86
N VAL A 378 -20.88 60.77 -6.80
CA VAL A 378 -21.64 62.01 -6.81
C VAL A 378 -20.72 63.18 -6.41
N VAL A 379 -20.75 64.24 -7.17
CA VAL A 379 -20.01 65.48 -6.84
C VAL A 379 -20.58 66.09 -5.57
N GLN A 380 -19.72 66.33 -4.58
CA GLN A 380 -20.08 66.95 -3.30
C GLN A 380 -19.67 68.43 -3.22
N LYS A 381 -18.51 68.75 -3.81
CA LYS A 381 -18.08 70.16 -4.00
C LYS A 381 -17.76 70.38 -5.47
N PRO A 382 -18.02 71.58 -6.00
CA PRO A 382 -17.79 71.90 -7.42
C PRO A 382 -16.38 71.52 -7.86
N ILE A 383 -16.26 70.95 -9.07
CA ILE A 383 -14.95 70.59 -9.66
C ILE A 383 -14.66 71.60 -10.78
N ASP A 384 -13.62 72.45 -10.59
CA ASP A 384 -13.16 73.49 -11.55
C ASP A 384 -11.70 73.93 -11.18
N PRO A 385 -10.63 73.26 -11.59
CA PRO A 385 -10.53 71.90 -12.10
C PRO A 385 -10.52 70.80 -10.99
N GLU A 386 -10.46 71.18 -9.70
CA GLU A 386 -10.42 70.29 -8.54
C GLU A 386 -11.66 70.44 -7.66
N GLY A 387 -12.11 69.34 -7.07
CA GLY A 387 -13.26 69.35 -6.19
C GLY A 387 -13.31 68.08 -5.32
N LEU A 388 -14.52 67.74 -4.83
CA LEU A 388 -14.74 66.59 -3.97
C LEU A 388 -15.88 65.72 -4.52
N VAL A 389 -15.62 64.42 -4.58
CA VAL A 389 -16.63 63.42 -4.97
C VAL A 389 -16.82 62.42 -3.87
N PHE A 390 -18.01 61.84 -3.79
CA PHE A 390 -18.35 60.72 -2.94
C PHE A 390 -18.46 59.46 -3.80
N VAL A 391 -17.53 58.51 -3.60
CA VAL A 391 -17.45 57.28 -4.37
C VAL A 391 -17.23 56.12 -3.38
N HIS A 392 -17.95 55.04 -3.55
CA HIS A 392 -17.79 53.82 -2.81
C HIS A 392 -17.78 53.98 -1.25
N GLY A 393 -18.64 54.91 -0.78
CA GLY A 393 -18.76 55.16 0.69
C GLY A 393 -17.76 56.16 1.26
N GLU A 394 -16.84 56.72 0.48
CA GLU A 394 -15.77 57.59 0.91
C GLU A 394 -15.71 58.90 0.12
N TYR A 395 -15.14 59.94 0.75
CA TYR A 395 -14.92 61.25 0.09
C TYR A 395 -13.53 61.31 -0.50
N TRP A 396 -13.46 61.56 -1.80
CA TRP A 396 -12.22 61.62 -2.57
C TRP A 396 -12.02 63.00 -3.20
N ARG A 397 -10.77 63.45 -3.25
CA ARG A 397 -10.40 64.58 -4.13
C ARG A 397 -10.56 64.12 -5.58
N ALA A 398 -11.14 64.96 -6.40
CA ALA A 398 -11.35 64.65 -7.80
C ALA A 398 -10.94 65.84 -8.71
N VAL A 399 -10.39 65.49 -9.85
CA VAL A 399 -10.09 66.43 -10.95
C VAL A 399 -10.90 66.06 -12.19
N SER A 400 -11.35 67.03 -12.93
CA SER A 400 -12.04 66.83 -14.19
C SER A 400 -11.61 67.88 -15.23
N SER A 401 -11.66 67.49 -16.50
CA SER A 401 -11.49 68.43 -17.63
C SER A 401 -12.74 69.31 -17.91
N GLU A 402 -13.86 68.92 -17.30
CA GLU A 402 -15.15 69.62 -17.45
C GLU A 402 -15.54 70.19 -16.08
N LYS A 403 -16.23 71.37 -16.11
CA LYS A 403 -16.80 71.92 -14.88
C LYS A 403 -18.02 71.11 -14.47
N LEU A 404 -18.01 70.62 -13.20
CA LEU A 404 -19.04 69.75 -12.65
C LEU A 404 -19.61 70.39 -11.38
N GLU A 405 -20.97 70.40 -11.31
CA GLU A 405 -21.70 71.00 -10.19
C GLU A 405 -22.08 69.96 -9.11
N PRO A 406 -22.27 70.37 -7.86
CA PRO A 406 -22.69 69.42 -6.79
C PRO A 406 -23.99 68.72 -7.13
N GLY A 407 -24.05 67.40 -6.87
CA GLY A 407 -25.17 66.53 -7.21
C GLY A 407 -25.07 65.88 -8.56
N GLU A 408 -24.13 66.25 -9.42
CA GLU A 408 -23.91 65.54 -10.67
C GLU A 408 -23.26 64.18 -10.47
N MET A 409 -23.67 63.20 -11.28
CA MET A 409 -23.08 61.86 -11.28
C MET A 409 -21.82 61.83 -12.14
N VAL A 410 -20.77 61.23 -11.61
CA VAL A 410 -19.48 61.11 -12.29
C VAL A 410 -19.01 59.66 -12.31
N THR A 411 -18.22 59.28 -13.30
CA THR A 411 -17.55 58.01 -13.38
C THR A 411 -16.05 58.21 -13.21
N VAL A 412 -15.43 57.38 -12.38
CA VAL A 412 -14.00 57.38 -12.16
C VAL A 412 -13.26 56.81 -13.35
N GLU A 413 -12.40 57.61 -14.01
CA GLU A 413 -11.58 57.17 -15.16
C GLU A 413 -10.20 56.65 -14.72
N GLN A 414 -9.59 57.29 -13.72
CA GLN A 414 -8.25 56.97 -13.28
C GLN A 414 -8.07 57.38 -11.82
N VAL A 415 -7.20 56.69 -11.11
CA VAL A 415 -6.81 57.03 -9.76
C VAL A 415 -5.32 57.29 -9.73
N THR A 416 -4.91 58.44 -9.22
CA THR A 416 -3.50 58.84 -9.08
C THR A 416 -3.22 59.23 -7.63
N GLY A 417 -2.65 58.31 -6.86
CA GLY A 417 -2.49 58.49 -5.42
C GLY A 417 -3.84 58.61 -4.71
N LEU A 418 -4.12 59.78 -4.10
CA LEU A 418 -5.38 60.08 -3.42
C LEU A 418 -6.33 60.95 -4.22
N VAL A 419 -6.11 61.13 -5.53
CA VAL A 419 -6.90 61.95 -6.42
C VAL A 419 -7.54 61.10 -7.50
N LEU A 420 -8.87 61.25 -7.68
CA LEU A 420 -9.60 60.61 -8.72
C LEU A 420 -9.72 61.54 -9.94
N LYS A 421 -9.42 61.02 -11.14
CA LYS A 421 -9.79 61.68 -12.37
C LYS A 421 -11.20 61.18 -12.74
N VAL A 422 -12.14 62.12 -12.88
CA VAL A 422 -13.53 61.81 -13.11
C VAL A 422 -14.07 62.52 -14.37
N ARG A 423 -15.06 61.94 -14.98
CA ARG A 423 -15.88 62.54 -16.06
C ARG A 423 -17.35 62.48 -15.70
N LYS A 424 -18.14 63.29 -16.34
CA LYS A 424 -19.61 63.26 -16.21
C LYS A 424 -20.15 61.87 -16.60
N ALA A 425 -20.94 61.25 -15.73
CA ALA A 425 -21.54 59.97 -16.03
C ALA A 425 -22.61 60.13 -17.17
N VAL A 426 -22.43 59.39 -18.22
CA VAL A 426 -23.50 59.30 -19.26
C VAL A 426 -24.62 58.46 -18.66
N LYS A 427 -25.86 58.98 -18.59
CA LYS A 427 -27.02 58.20 -18.14
C LYS A 427 -27.11 56.94 -18.98
N PRO A 428 -27.22 55.74 -18.40
CA PRO A 428 -27.58 54.59 -19.18
C PRO A 428 -28.97 54.81 -19.75
N GLN A 429 -29.11 54.57 -21.07
CA GLN A 429 -30.39 54.51 -21.74
C GLN A 429 -31.23 53.34 -21.26
#